data_5b3e74988d650ebe5442ff042afe83be
#
_entry.id   5b3e74988d650ebe5442ff042afe83be
#
_cell.length_a   1.000
_cell.length_b   1.000
_cell.length_c   1.000
_cell.angle_alpha   90.00
_cell.angle_beta   90.00
_cell.angle_gamma   90.00
#
_symmetry.space_group_name_H-M   'P 1'
#
loop_
_entity.id
_entity.type
_entity.pdbx_description
1 polymer ?
#
loop_
_entity_poly.entity_id
_entity_poly.type
_entity_poly.pdbx_seq_one_letter_code
_entity_poly.pdbx_strand_id
1 'polypeptide(L)'
;MGSIELKKVKKWFNEVNVIKSIDLKIYDGEFLVLVGPSGCGKSTLLRMIGGLEDTSMGDILIDGQVVTNFPPSKRGLSMVFQSYALYPHLTVEENMGFPLKTAGEKKNVIKNRVEKVAKVLKLEKYLNRLPKTLSGGQRQRVAIGRSIVRNPTAFLFDEPLSNLDAALRVDMRLELAKLHQELKATMIYVTHDQVEAMTLADRIVVLDSGSISQIGTPKNLYEMPQNLFVAQFIGSPKMNIIKFRDIYNSSNIDQELRDFLLTKKRVANIGIRPEHIKIVMNSKGHVKATIDVIEYLGADTYVIVNADTLGGVRIRCESNIKFERGLKIGLKFELSKIHFFDQEGINLNL
;
A
#
# COMPACT_ATOMS: atom_id res chain seq x y z
N MET A 1 23.91 -2.02 3.50
CA MET A 1 22.65 -2.77 3.45
C MET A 1 22.46 -3.20 2.02
N GLY A 2 21.45 -3.96 1.64
CA GLY A 2 21.57 -4.66 0.38
C GLY A 2 20.45 -4.38 -0.61
N SER A 3 20.78 -4.49 -1.89
CA SER A 3 19.83 -4.47 -2.99
C SER A 3 19.23 -5.87 -3.21
N ILE A 4 17.98 -5.93 -3.70
CA ILE A 4 17.33 -7.19 -4.03
C ILE A 4 16.82 -7.09 -5.47
N GLU A 5 17.05 -8.14 -6.27
CA GLU A 5 16.61 -8.20 -7.66
C GLU A 5 15.88 -9.51 -7.93
N LEU A 6 14.71 -9.42 -8.53
CA LEU A 6 13.93 -10.54 -9.02
C LEU A 6 14.00 -10.57 -10.54
N LYS A 7 14.39 -11.70 -11.11
CA LYS A 7 14.50 -11.90 -12.58
C LYS A 7 13.57 -13.00 -13.04
N LYS A 8 12.50 -12.61 -13.73
CA LYS A 8 11.48 -13.50 -14.29
C LYS A 8 10.96 -14.54 -13.31
N VAL A 9 10.79 -14.09 -12.03
CA VAL A 9 10.37 -14.97 -10.93
C VAL A 9 8.94 -15.41 -11.14
N LYS A 10 8.70 -16.74 -11.05
CA LYS A 10 7.38 -17.37 -11.20
C LYS A 10 7.12 -18.35 -10.07
N LYS A 11 5.83 -18.53 -9.72
CA LYS A 11 5.40 -19.51 -8.73
C LYS A 11 4.09 -20.19 -9.14
N TRP A 12 4.12 -21.51 -9.13
CA TRP A 12 2.93 -22.35 -9.23
C TRP A 12 2.73 -23.13 -7.94
N PHE A 13 1.47 -23.25 -7.55
CA PHE A 13 1.01 -24.25 -6.59
C PHE A 13 0.12 -25.22 -7.36
N ASN A 14 0.60 -26.43 -7.56
CA ASN A 14 -0.01 -27.39 -8.49
C ASN A 14 -0.22 -26.71 -9.88
N GLU A 15 -1.46 -26.62 -10.33
CA GLU A 15 -1.82 -26.00 -11.61
C GLU A 15 -2.07 -24.48 -11.53
N VAL A 16 -2.11 -23.91 -10.34
CA VAL A 16 -2.41 -22.49 -10.13
C VAL A 16 -1.15 -21.64 -10.24
N ASN A 17 -1.12 -20.75 -11.22
CA ASN A 17 -0.02 -19.80 -11.42
C ASN A 17 -0.25 -18.56 -10.55
N VAL A 18 0.34 -18.54 -9.34
CA VAL A 18 0.17 -17.46 -8.34
C VAL A 18 1.07 -16.26 -8.63
N ILE A 19 2.29 -16.49 -9.13
CA ILE A 19 3.22 -15.43 -9.59
C ILE A 19 3.58 -15.73 -11.05
N LYS A 20 3.13 -14.87 -11.95
CA LYS A 20 3.18 -15.14 -13.41
C LYS A 20 4.53 -14.88 -14.05
N SER A 21 5.15 -13.79 -13.78
CA SER A 21 6.54 -13.44 -14.11
C SER A 21 6.82 -12.07 -13.55
N ILE A 22 7.68 -11.98 -12.57
CA ILE A 22 8.02 -10.73 -11.90
C ILE A 22 9.48 -10.41 -12.14
N ASP A 23 9.70 -9.23 -12.72
CA ASP A 23 10.97 -8.53 -12.79
C ASP A 23 10.86 -7.32 -11.87
N LEU A 24 11.69 -7.25 -10.83
CA LEU A 24 11.63 -6.19 -9.82
C LEU A 24 13.02 -5.92 -9.26
N LYS A 25 13.44 -4.67 -9.25
CA LYS A 25 14.65 -4.23 -8.60
C LYS A 25 14.30 -3.36 -7.39
N ILE A 26 14.83 -3.71 -6.24
CA ILE A 26 14.70 -3.03 -4.96
C ILE A 26 16.07 -2.46 -4.62
N TYR A 27 16.13 -1.15 -4.40
CA TYR A 27 17.39 -0.45 -4.21
C TYR A 27 17.84 -0.50 -2.75
N ASP A 28 19.14 -0.35 -2.53
CA ASP A 28 19.69 -0.26 -1.18
C ASP A 28 19.08 0.92 -0.42
N GLY A 29 18.66 0.67 0.82
CA GLY A 29 18.01 1.65 1.69
C GLY A 29 16.58 2.02 1.31
N GLU A 30 15.98 1.39 0.29
CA GLU A 30 14.62 1.67 -0.17
C GLU A 30 13.54 1.06 0.76
N PHE A 31 12.48 1.81 1.04
CA PHE A 31 11.23 1.30 1.62
C PHE A 31 10.25 0.96 0.49
N LEU A 32 10.23 -0.29 0.08
CA LEU A 32 9.31 -0.78 -0.96
C LEU A 32 8.06 -1.38 -0.33
N VAL A 33 6.88 -0.97 -0.80
CA VAL A 33 5.60 -1.53 -0.35
C VAL A 33 4.93 -2.32 -1.46
N LEU A 34 4.54 -3.56 -1.17
CA LEU A 34 3.74 -4.42 -2.05
C LEU A 34 2.27 -4.30 -1.66
N VAL A 35 1.43 -3.86 -2.58
CA VAL A 35 -0.02 -3.74 -2.37
C VAL A 35 -0.80 -4.49 -3.46
N GLY A 36 -2.06 -4.78 -3.19
CA GLY A 36 -2.97 -5.43 -4.14
C GLY A 36 -4.11 -6.14 -3.42
N PRO A 37 -5.09 -6.67 -4.15
CA PRO A 37 -6.22 -7.42 -3.58
C PRO A 37 -5.76 -8.66 -2.81
N SER A 38 -6.64 -9.20 -1.97
CA SER A 38 -6.40 -10.49 -1.32
C SER A 38 -6.18 -11.58 -2.38
N GLY A 39 -5.18 -12.44 -2.15
CA GLY A 39 -4.87 -13.54 -3.08
C GLY A 39 -4.05 -13.17 -4.32
N CYS A 40 -3.65 -11.91 -4.53
CA CYS A 40 -2.84 -11.52 -5.70
C CYS A 40 -1.35 -11.93 -5.65
N GLY A 41 -0.90 -12.60 -4.55
CA GLY A 41 0.45 -13.16 -4.46
C GLY A 41 1.46 -12.35 -3.62
N LYS A 42 1.08 -11.27 -2.93
CA LYS A 42 1.99 -10.41 -2.12
C LYS A 42 2.82 -11.18 -1.10
N SER A 43 2.15 -11.88 -0.17
CA SER A 43 2.83 -12.66 0.88
C SER A 43 3.61 -13.84 0.30
N THR A 44 3.13 -14.43 -0.79
CA THR A 44 3.86 -15.48 -1.52
C THR A 44 5.19 -14.93 -2.05
N LEU A 45 5.16 -13.77 -2.72
CA LEU A 45 6.35 -13.12 -3.26
C LEU A 45 7.33 -12.75 -2.12
N LEU A 46 6.82 -12.19 -1.01
CA LEU A 46 7.63 -11.85 0.15
C LEU A 46 8.31 -13.10 0.74
N ARG A 47 7.56 -14.22 0.88
CA ARG A 47 8.09 -15.49 1.39
C ARG A 47 9.11 -16.11 0.45
N MET A 48 8.93 -15.99 -0.86
CA MET A 48 9.92 -16.42 -1.86
C MET A 48 11.22 -15.62 -1.71
N ILE A 49 11.16 -14.30 -1.53
CA ILE A 49 12.35 -13.48 -1.25
C ILE A 49 13.02 -13.94 0.04
N GLY A 50 12.24 -14.22 1.08
CA GLY A 50 12.71 -14.73 2.37
C GLY A 50 13.26 -16.14 2.35
N GLY A 51 13.03 -16.91 1.27
CA GLY A 51 13.40 -18.33 1.17
C GLY A 51 12.51 -19.27 1.98
N LEU A 52 11.33 -18.80 2.38
CA LEU A 52 10.31 -19.58 3.08
C LEU A 52 9.35 -20.28 2.12
N GLU A 53 9.41 -19.92 0.85
CA GLU A 53 8.66 -20.51 -0.25
C GLU A 53 9.59 -20.65 -1.44
N ASP A 54 9.58 -21.82 -2.08
CA ASP A 54 10.44 -22.09 -3.22
C ASP A 54 9.97 -21.35 -4.49
N THR A 55 10.94 -20.90 -5.27
CA THR A 55 10.71 -20.29 -6.59
C THR A 55 10.55 -21.40 -7.62
N SER A 56 9.48 -21.37 -8.41
CA SER A 56 9.28 -22.37 -9.47
C SER A 56 10.13 -22.09 -10.71
N MET A 57 10.35 -20.81 -11.05
CA MET A 57 11.27 -20.38 -12.13
C MET A 57 11.79 -18.98 -11.83
N GLY A 58 12.93 -18.64 -12.47
CA GLY A 58 13.58 -17.33 -12.34
C GLY A 58 14.54 -17.27 -11.16
N ASP A 59 15.19 -16.13 -11.00
CA ASP A 59 16.24 -15.94 -10.00
C ASP A 59 15.93 -14.82 -9.03
N ILE A 60 16.33 -15.03 -7.78
CA ILE A 60 16.35 -14.02 -6.71
C ILE A 60 17.80 -13.71 -6.40
N LEU A 61 18.18 -12.45 -6.49
CA LEU A 61 19.52 -11.98 -6.16
C LEU A 61 19.47 -11.04 -4.96
N ILE A 62 20.45 -11.15 -4.07
CA ILE A 62 20.70 -10.22 -2.96
C ILE A 62 22.15 -9.75 -3.11
N ASP A 63 22.36 -8.43 -3.20
CA ASP A 63 23.67 -7.81 -3.47
C ASP A 63 24.39 -8.43 -4.68
N GLY A 64 23.64 -8.72 -5.74
CA GLY A 64 24.16 -9.33 -6.96
C GLY A 64 24.43 -10.84 -6.88
N GLN A 65 24.33 -11.44 -5.71
CA GLN A 65 24.49 -12.89 -5.53
C GLN A 65 23.16 -13.62 -5.73
N VAL A 66 23.13 -14.64 -6.58
CA VAL A 66 21.97 -15.52 -6.74
C VAL A 66 21.75 -16.34 -5.47
N VAL A 67 20.59 -16.17 -4.84
CA VAL A 67 20.21 -16.83 -3.58
C VAL A 67 18.96 -17.70 -3.70
N THR A 68 18.49 -17.93 -4.92
CA THR A 68 17.24 -18.66 -5.20
C THR A 68 17.11 -19.95 -4.39
N ASN A 69 18.17 -20.76 -4.38
CA ASN A 69 18.20 -22.05 -3.70
C ASN A 69 18.81 -21.98 -2.28
N PHE A 70 19.08 -20.78 -1.75
CA PHE A 70 19.61 -20.65 -0.40
C PHE A 70 18.49 -20.80 0.63
N PRO A 71 18.72 -21.53 1.73
CA PRO A 71 17.77 -21.57 2.83
C PRO A 71 17.66 -20.19 3.49
N PRO A 72 16.54 -19.88 4.19
CA PRO A 72 16.28 -18.58 4.81
C PRO A 72 17.43 -18.05 5.68
N SER A 73 18.08 -18.95 6.43
CA SER A 73 19.17 -18.59 7.33
C SER A 73 20.43 -18.05 6.63
N LYS A 74 20.63 -18.36 5.34
CA LYS A 74 21.79 -17.94 4.54
C LYS A 74 21.53 -16.73 3.64
N ARG A 75 20.29 -16.21 3.60
CA ARG A 75 19.94 -15.05 2.76
C ARG A 75 20.24 -13.70 3.42
N GLY A 76 20.62 -13.66 4.68
CA GLY A 76 20.93 -12.42 5.40
C GLY A 76 19.72 -11.54 5.68
N LEU A 77 18.49 -12.04 5.50
CA LEU A 77 17.24 -11.30 5.67
C LEU A 77 16.63 -11.54 7.05
N SER A 78 15.83 -10.59 7.53
CA SER A 78 14.99 -10.76 8.72
C SER A 78 13.53 -10.52 8.39
N MET A 79 12.62 -11.35 8.91
CA MET A 79 11.19 -11.25 8.64
C MET A 79 10.39 -11.01 9.91
N VAL A 80 9.46 -10.08 9.83
CA VAL A 80 8.41 -9.80 10.82
C VAL A 80 7.09 -10.30 10.28
N PHE A 81 6.52 -11.29 10.97
CA PHE A 81 5.26 -11.94 10.58
C PHE A 81 4.03 -11.19 11.12
N GLN A 82 2.90 -11.34 10.50
CA GLN A 82 1.60 -10.80 10.89
C GLN A 82 1.22 -11.17 12.34
N SER A 83 1.55 -12.38 12.80
CA SER A 83 1.27 -12.84 14.16
C SER A 83 2.32 -12.42 15.18
N TYR A 84 3.34 -11.61 14.77
CA TYR A 84 4.53 -11.26 15.55
C TYR A 84 5.44 -12.47 15.88
N ALA A 85 4.89 -13.67 15.98
CA ALA A 85 5.58 -14.94 16.27
C ALA A 85 6.53 -14.85 17.48
N LEU A 86 6.11 -14.18 18.57
CA LEU A 86 6.89 -14.10 19.81
C LEU A 86 6.81 -15.41 20.58
N TYR A 87 7.92 -15.78 21.20
CA TYR A 87 7.97 -16.91 22.11
C TYR A 87 7.29 -16.55 23.43
N PRO A 88 6.13 -17.14 23.80
CA PRO A 88 5.32 -16.69 24.91
C PRO A 88 5.93 -16.92 26.29
N HIS A 89 6.85 -17.86 26.38
CA HIS A 89 7.57 -18.24 27.61
C HIS A 89 8.89 -17.49 27.81
N LEU A 90 9.33 -16.70 26.84
CA LEU A 90 10.53 -15.88 26.91
C LEU A 90 10.17 -14.43 27.22
N THR A 91 11.01 -13.75 27.99
CA THR A 91 10.91 -12.31 28.23
C THR A 91 11.13 -11.50 26.96
N VAL A 92 10.89 -10.18 26.98
CA VAL A 92 11.22 -9.28 25.87
C VAL A 92 12.69 -9.34 25.52
N GLU A 93 13.59 -9.27 26.52
CA GLU A 93 15.04 -9.38 26.33
C GLU A 93 15.41 -10.69 25.65
N GLU A 94 14.87 -11.80 26.15
CA GLU A 94 15.13 -13.14 25.60
C GLU A 94 14.56 -13.30 24.18
N ASN A 95 13.35 -12.79 23.91
CA ASN A 95 12.77 -12.79 22.56
C ASN A 95 13.66 -12.03 21.56
N MET A 96 14.11 -10.82 21.94
CA MET A 96 14.99 -10.02 21.08
C MET A 96 16.35 -10.67 20.91
N GLY A 97 16.92 -11.21 21.98
CA GLY A 97 18.25 -11.86 21.96
C GLY A 97 18.28 -13.25 21.35
N PHE A 98 17.12 -13.90 21.16
CA PHE A 98 17.03 -15.29 20.73
C PHE A 98 17.79 -15.60 19.43
N PRO A 99 17.68 -14.80 18.36
CA PRO A 99 18.40 -15.08 17.12
C PRO A 99 19.94 -15.06 17.29
N LEU A 100 20.44 -14.16 18.14
CA LEU A 100 21.89 -14.06 18.42
C LEU A 100 22.37 -15.25 19.28
N LYS A 101 21.52 -15.66 20.24
CA LYS A 101 21.80 -16.86 21.06
C LYS A 101 21.88 -18.11 20.19
N THR A 102 20.96 -18.27 19.23
CA THR A 102 20.96 -19.41 18.29
C THR A 102 22.18 -19.38 17.36
N ALA A 103 22.66 -18.18 17.02
CA ALA A 103 23.88 -17.98 16.24
C ALA A 103 25.19 -18.23 17.05
N GLY A 104 25.10 -18.55 18.35
CA GLY A 104 26.26 -18.82 19.20
C GLY A 104 27.00 -17.58 19.72
N GLU A 105 26.38 -16.40 19.67
CA GLU A 105 26.97 -15.16 20.16
C GLU A 105 27.17 -15.18 21.69
N LYS A 106 28.18 -14.49 22.18
CA LYS A 106 28.48 -14.38 23.61
C LYS A 106 27.40 -13.55 24.34
N LYS A 107 27.05 -13.95 25.58
CA LYS A 107 26.01 -13.30 26.40
C LYS A 107 26.17 -11.78 26.48
N ASN A 108 27.38 -11.26 26.68
CA ASN A 108 27.66 -9.84 26.77
C ASN A 108 27.37 -9.11 25.46
N VAL A 109 27.64 -9.72 24.29
CA VAL A 109 27.34 -9.17 22.98
C VAL A 109 25.83 -9.10 22.77
N ILE A 110 25.11 -10.17 23.13
CA ILE A 110 23.64 -10.24 23.04
C ILE A 110 23.04 -9.12 23.89
N LYS A 111 23.43 -9.03 25.17
CA LYS A 111 22.90 -8.00 26.10
C LYS A 111 23.12 -6.58 25.55
N ASN A 112 24.34 -6.25 25.15
CA ASN A 112 24.67 -4.93 24.62
C ASN A 112 23.87 -4.60 23.33
N ARG A 113 23.64 -5.55 22.43
CA ARG A 113 22.84 -5.34 21.21
C ARG A 113 21.38 -5.18 21.54
N VAL A 114 20.82 -6.01 22.44
CA VAL A 114 19.42 -5.90 22.88
C VAL A 114 19.16 -4.57 23.56
N GLU A 115 20.03 -4.13 24.48
CA GLU A 115 19.88 -2.83 25.16
C GLU A 115 19.88 -1.65 24.17
N LYS A 116 20.81 -1.66 23.19
CA LYS A 116 20.83 -0.61 22.14
C LYS A 116 19.52 -0.57 21.34
N VAL A 117 19.05 -1.74 20.90
CA VAL A 117 17.81 -1.82 20.11
C VAL A 117 16.59 -1.51 20.96
N ALA A 118 16.56 -1.94 22.23
CA ALA A 118 15.48 -1.61 23.16
C ALA A 118 15.35 -0.10 23.38
N LYS A 119 16.46 0.62 23.43
CA LYS A 119 16.46 2.09 23.54
C LYS A 119 15.83 2.75 22.30
N VAL A 120 16.20 2.33 21.09
CA VAL A 120 15.62 2.84 19.84
C VAL A 120 14.10 2.61 19.81
N LEU A 121 13.65 1.42 20.27
CA LEU A 121 12.25 1.01 20.25
C LEU A 121 11.47 1.39 21.52
N LYS A 122 12.09 2.12 22.47
CA LYS A 122 11.50 2.52 23.77
C LYS A 122 10.96 1.33 24.56
N LEU A 123 11.72 0.23 24.59
CA LEU A 123 11.37 -1.03 25.26
C LEU A 123 12.14 -1.28 26.57
N GLU A 124 13.01 -0.37 27.02
CA GLU A 124 13.90 -0.55 28.18
C GLU A 124 13.15 -1.02 29.43
N LYS A 125 12.00 -0.38 29.69
CA LYS A 125 11.16 -0.66 30.89
C LYS A 125 10.41 -2.00 30.80
N TYR A 126 10.45 -2.65 29.64
CA TYR A 126 9.68 -3.87 29.36
C TYR A 126 10.55 -5.12 29.21
N LEU A 127 11.89 -4.99 29.23
CA LEU A 127 12.85 -6.06 28.95
C LEU A 127 12.57 -7.36 29.75
N ASN A 128 12.19 -7.24 31.02
CA ASN A 128 11.91 -8.37 31.89
C ASN A 128 10.45 -8.88 31.81
N ARG A 129 9.61 -8.31 30.96
CA ARG A 129 8.21 -8.72 30.84
C ARG A 129 8.01 -9.84 29.86
N LEU A 130 6.96 -10.64 30.08
CA LEU A 130 6.51 -11.65 29.13
C LEU A 130 5.55 -11.05 28.08
N PRO A 131 5.48 -11.58 26.85
CA PRO A 131 4.60 -11.08 25.79
C PRO A 131 3.13 -10.91 26.17
N LYS A 132 2.59 -11.77 27.03
CA LYS A 132 1.20 -11.73 27.52
C LYS A 132 0.85 -10.46 28.28
N THR A 133 1.83 -9.77 28.85
CA THR A 133 1.64 -8.53 29.65
C THR A 133 1.87 -7.26 28.83
N LEU A 134 2.06 -7.40 27.52
CA LEU A 134 2.34 -6.30 26.60
C LEU A 134 1.10 -5.92 25.77
N SER A 135 0.97 -4.63 25.42
CA SER A 135 0.01 -4.18 24.41
C SER A 135 0.37 -4.70 23.02
N GLY A 136 -0.57 -4.61 22.05
CA GLY A 136 -0.33 -5.00 20.66
C GLY A 136 0.89 -4.31 20.04
N GLY A 137 0.98 -2.98 20.18
CA GLY A 137 2.13 -2.21 19.69
C GLY A 137 3.44 -2.55 20.38
N GLN A 138 3.41 -2.85 21.68
CA GLN A 138 4.62 -3.30 22.39
C GLN A 138 5.08 -4.66 21.88
N ARG A 139 4.17 -5.62 21.66
CA ARG A 139 4.52 -6.93 21.05
C ARG A 139 5.11 -6.75 19.66
N GLN A 140 4.56 -5.87 18.87
CA GLN A 140 5.09 -5.56 17.53
C GLN A 140 6.51 -4.98 17.61
N ARG A 141 6.76 -3.99 18.48
CA ARG A 141 8.11 -3.44 18.68
C ARG A 141 9.11 -4.53 19.10
N VAL A 142 8.70 -5.49 19.93
CA VAL A 142 9.55 -6.63 20.29
C VAL A 142 9.87 -7.49 19.08
N ALA A 143 8.89 -7.77 18.20
CA ALA A 143 9.11 -8.52 16.97
C ALA A 143 10.06 -7.80 16.00
N ILE A 144 9.89 -6.48 15.85
CA ILE A 144 10.81 -5.63 15.10
C ILE A 144 12.21 -5.65 15.73
N GLY A 145 12.29 -5.48 17.04
CA GLY A 145 13.57 -5.53 17.79
C GLY A 145 14.32 -6.84 17.59
N ARG A 146 13.61 -7.97 17.62
CA ARG A 146 14.18 -9.30 17.32
C ARG A 146 14.77 -9.36 15.90
N SER A 147 14.21 -8.63 14.97
CA SER A 147 14.72 -8.56 13.60
C SER A 147 15.94 -7.63 13.50
N ILE A 148 15.94 -6.48 14.17
CA ILE A 148 17.01 -5.46 14.12
C ILE A 148 18.31 -5.98 14.74
N VAL A 149 18.25 -6.72 15.86
CA VAL A 149 19.45 -7.20 16.57
C VAL A 149 20.38 -8.06 15.69
N ARG A 150 19.85 -8.65 14.63
CA ARG A 150 20.63 -9.46 13.66
C ARG A 150 21.43 -8.60 12.68
N ASN A 151 21.14 -7.29 12.58
CA ASN A 151 21.71 -6.40 11.56
C ASN A 151 21.59 -7.01 10.13
N PRO A 152 20.37 -7.29 9.66
CA PRO A 152 20.19 -7.98 8.38
C PRO A 152 20.47 -7.06 7.20
N THR A 153 20.69 -7.66 6.02
CA THR A 153 20.81 -6.97 4.73
C THR A 153 19.53 -6.23 4.36
N ALA A 154 18.37 -6.84 4.60
CA ALA A 154 17.06 -6.18 4.43
C ALA A 154 16.01 -6.77 5.41
N PHE A 155 14.96 -5.98 5.63
CA PHE A 155 13.80 -6.37 6.44
C PHE A 155 12.60 -6.71 5.56
N LEU A 156 11.90 -7.78 5.92
CA LEU A 156 10.67 -8.22 5.29
C LEU A 156 9.53 -8.12 6.31
N PHE A 157 8.44 -7.44 5.95
CA PHE A 157 7.26 -7.24 6.80
C PHE A 157 6.01 -7.83 6.12
N ASP A 158 5.42 -8.88 6.69
CA ASP A 158 4.19 -9.51 6.20
C ASP A 158 2.98 -9.00 7.01
N GLU A 159 2.30 -7.95 6.54
CA GLU A 159 1.15 -7.29 7.17
C GLU A 159 1.32 -6.99 8.68
N PRO A 160 2.40 -6.35 9.12
CA PRO A 160 2.74 -6.28 10.55
C PRO A 160 1.78 -5.44 11.38
N LEU A 161 0.96 -4.55 10.77
CA LEU A 161 0.02 -3.67 11.48
C LEU A 161 -1.42 -4.17 11.45
N SER A 162 -1.74 -5.24 10.73
CA SER A 162 -3.12 -5.70 10.50
C SER A 162 -3.89 -6.06 11.78
N ASN A 163 -3.18 -6.53 12.82
CA ASN A 163 -3.75 -6.96 14.09
C ASN A 163 -3.86 -5.84 15.15
N LEU A 164 -3.64 -4.57 14.76
CA LEU A 164 -3.73 -3.41 15.63
C LEU A 164 -5.05 -2.66 15.42
N ASP A 165 -5.54 -2.02 16.49
CA ASP A 165 -6.63 -1.05 16.39
C ASP A 165 -6.21 0.19 15.58
N ALA A 166 -7.20 0.97 15.13
CA ALA A 166 -6.96 2.09 14.21
C ALA A 166 -6.04 3.18 14.78
N ALA A 167 -6.19 3.52 16.08
CA ALA A 167 -5.39 4.56 16.71
C ALA A 167 -3.92 4.13 16.84
N LEU A 168 -3.71 2.91 17.35
CA LEU A 168 -2.37 2.34 17.49
C LEU A 168 -1.68 2.13 16.14
N ARG A 169 -2.44 1.83 15.08
CA ARG A 169 -1.90 1.70 13.73
C ARG A 169 -1.32 3.02 13.21
N VAL A 170 -1.97 4.16 13.51
CA VAL A 170 -1.43 5.49 13.16
C VAL A 170 -0.08 5.73 13.82
N ASP A 171 0.02 5.49 15.14
CA ASP A 171 1.25 5.70 15.89
C ASP A 171 2.38 4.79 15.38
N MET A 172 2.07 3.52 15.11
CA MET A 172 3.04 2.54 14.65
C MET A 172 3.55 2.83 13.23
N ARG A 173 2.73 3.40 12.35
CA ARG A 173 3.20 3.88 11.03
C ARG A 173 4.25 4.97 11.18
N LEU A 174 4.00 5.97 12.04
CA LEU A 174 4.96 7.04 12.29
C LEU A 174 6.27 6.50 12.88
N GLU A 175 6.20 5.52 13.77
CA GLU A 175 7.39 4.87 14.33
C GLU A 175 8.18 4.08 13.29
N LEU A 176 7.50 3.35 12.40
CA LEU A 176 8.16 2.63 11.30
C LEU A 176 8.84 3.59 10.32
N ALA A 177 8.20 4.72 9.99
CA ALA A 177 8.80 5.74 9.13
C ALA A 177 10.08 6.33 9.76
N LYS A 178 10.04 6.67 11.07
CA LYS A 178 11.22 7.15 11.80
C LYS A 178 12.33 6.10 11.86
N LEU A 179 11.95 4.85 12.14
CA LEU A 179 12.88 3.74 12.21
C LEU A 179 13.61 3.53 10.86
N HIS A 180 12.87 3.63 9.75
CA HIS A 180 13.48 3.55 8.41
C HIS A 180 14.49 4.68 8.19
N GLN A 181 14.14 5.92 8.55
CA GLN A 181 15.04 7.08 8.43
C GLN A 181 16.32 6.93 9.28
N GLU A 182 16.21 6.35 10.48
CA GLU A 182 17.34 6.12 11.38
C GLU A 182 18.24 4.98 10.90
N LEU A 183 17.64 3.87 10.45
CA LEU A 183 18.39 2.68 10.02
C LEU A 183 18.91 2.78 8.59
N LYS A 184 18.24 3.55 7.73
CA LYS A 184 18.47 3.62 6.28
C LYS A 184 18.55 2.23 5.66
N ALA A 185 17.72 1.32 6.13
CA ALA A 185 17.73 -0.09 5.80
C ALA A 185 16.77 -0.38 4.65
N THR A 186 17.13 -1.31 3.78
CA THR A 186 16.20 -1.84 2.77
C THR A 186 15.03 -2.54 3.46
N MET A 187 13.80 -2.13 3.16
CA MET A 187 12.58 -2.68 3.74
C MET A 187 11.59 -3.07 2.65
N ILE A 188 11.08 -4.29 2.72
CA ILE A 188 9.98 -4.76 1.87
C ILE A 188 8.78 -4.99 2.78
N TYR A 189 7.69 -4.32 2.48
CA TYR A 189 6.51 -4.28 3.33
C TYR A 189 5.27 -4.71 2.55
N VAL A 190 4.56 -5.70 3.04
CA VAL A 190 3.27 -6.14 2.47
C VAL A 190 2.15 -5.55 3.29
N THR A 191 1.17 -4.95 2.62
CA THR A 191 -0.06 -4.49 3.24
C THR A 191 -1.24 -4.53 2.26
N HIS A 192 -2.44 -4.55 2.80
CA HIS A 192 -3.68 -4.27 2.07
C HIS A 192 -4.23 -2.86 2.38
N ASP A 193 -3.61 -2.14 3.32
CA ASP A 193 -4.00 -0.77 3.70
C ASP A 193 -3.27 0.25 2.80
N GLN A 194 -4.06 1.01 2.04
CA GLN A 194 -3.53 2.02 1.14
C GLN A 194 -2.87 3.18 1.87
N VAL A 195 -3.36 3.54 3.08
CA VAL A 195 -2.80 4.65 3.86
C VAL A 195 -1.41 4.28 4.35
N GLU A 196 -1.18 3.02 4.72
CA GLU A 196 0.17 2.53 5.05
C GLU A 196 1.11 2.66 3.85
N ALA A 197 0.68 2.19 2.69
CA ALA A 197 1.47 2.24 1.47
C ALA A 197 1.81 3.68 1.06
N MET A 198 0.80 4.56 1.05
CA MET A 198 0.96 5.97 0.65
C MET A 198 1.82 6.78 1.62
N THR A 199 1.92 6.35 2.90
CA THR A 199 2.64 7.08 3.94
C THR A 199 4.09 6.60 4.12
N LEU A 200 4.33 5.28 3.96
CA LEU A 200 5.61 4.65 4.30
C LEU A 200 6.53 4.48 3.10
N ALA A 201 5.98 4.32 1.89
CA ALA A 201 6.75 3.87 0.74
C ALA A 201 7.57 4.98 0.06
N ASP A 202 8.82 4.66 -0.27
CA ASP A 202 9.54 5.36 -1.34
C ASP A 202 8.97 4.98 -2.70
N ARG A 203 8.71 3.66 -2.90
CA ARG A 203 8.01 3.12 -4.06
C ARG A 203 6.98 2.08 -3.65
N ILE A 204 5.88 2.05 -4.39
CA ILE A 204 4.81 1.06 -4.24
C ILE A 204 4.80 0.18 -5.49
N VAL A 205 4.70 -1.13 -5.29
CA VAL A 205 4.41 -2.12 -6.32
C VAL A 205 2.95 -2.53 -6.19
N VAL A 206 2.16 -2.21 -7.19
CA VAL A 206 0.76 -2.63 -7.26
C VAL A 206 0.69 -3.97 -7.97
N LEU A 207 0.31 -5.02 -7.24
CA LEU A 207 0.14 -6.38 -7.75
C LEU A 207 -1.32 -6.63 -8.09
N ASP A 208 -1.54 -7.20 -9.26
CA ASP A 208 -2.83 -7.72 -9.69
C ASP A 208 -2.66 -9.13 -10.28
N SER A 209 -3.40 -10.08 -9.73
CA SER A 209 -3.51 -11.45 -10.27
C SER A 209 -2.15 -12.08 -10.63
N GLY A 210 -1.16 -11.92 -9.74
CA GLY A 210 0.18 -12.50 -9.89
C GLY A 210 1.15 -11.74 -10.80
N SER A 211 0.77 -10.55 -11.26
CA SER A 211 1.59 -9.67 -12.11
C SER A 211 1.73 -8.29 -11.49
N ILE A 212 2.77 -7.57 -11.86
CA ILE A 212 2.93 -6.16 -11.51
C ILE A 212 2.08 -5.32 -12.45
N SER A 213 1.12 -4.57 -11.88
CA SER A 213 0.26 -3.65 -12.64
C SER A 213 0.91 -2.28 -12.84
N GLN A 214 1.56 -1.75 -11.80
CA GLN A 214 2.35 -0.52 -11.87
C GLN A 214 3.35 -0.46 -10.72
N ILE A 215 4.49 0.19 -10.96
CA ILE A 215 5.47 0.57 -9.93
C ILE A 215 5.68 2.07 -10.00
N GLY A 216 5.71 2.73 -8.84
CA GLY A 216 5.98 4.17 -8.78
C GLY A 216 6.00 4.73 -7.37
N THR A 217 6.32 6.01 -7.22
CA THR A 217 6.14 6.71 -5.95
C THR A 217 4.65 6.80 -5.61
N PRO A 218 4.28 6.97 -4.33
CA PRO A 218 2.89 7.17 -3.94
C PRO A 218 2.17 8.25 -4.78
N LYS A 219 2.82 9.40 -4.96
CA LYS A 219 2.29 10.50 -5.76
C LYS A 219 2.07 10.12 -7.22
N ASN A 220 3.04 9.43 -7.84
CA ASN A 220 2.93 8.99 -9.23
C ASN A 220 1.75 8.05 -9.46
N LEU A 221 1.57 7.05 -8.58
CA LEU A 221 0.46 6.09 -8.68
C LEU A 221 -0.91 6.77 -8.52
N TYR A 222 -0.98 7.80 -7.68
CA TYR A 222 -2.21 8.55 -7.43
C TYR A 222 -2.56 9.49 -8.58
N GLU A 223 -1.58 10.28 -9.04
CA GLU A 223 -1.79 11.32 -10.06
C GLU A 223 -1.75 10.76 -11.48
N MET A 224 -0.97 9.69 -11.74
CA MET A 224 -0.74 9.11 -13.07
C MET A 224 -0.91 7.60 -13.06
N PRO A 225 -2.10 7.08 -12.73
CA PRO A 225 -2.35 5.64 -12.79
C PRO A 225 -2.26 5.15 -14.23
N GLN A 226 -1.50 4.08 -14.50
CA GLN A 226 -1.30 3.54 -15.84
C GLN A 226 -2.52 2.84 -16.40
N ASN A 227 -3.41 2.37 -15.52
CA ASN A 227 -4.61 1.67 -15.95
C ASN A 227 -5.76 1.85 -14.95
N LEU A 228 -6.93 1.39 -15.36
CA LEU A 228 -8.18 1.48 -14.62
C LEU A 228 -8.13 0.77 -13.26
N PHE A 229 -7.42 -0.37 -13.20
CA PHE A 229 -7.24 -1.11 -11.97
C PHE A 229 -6.49 -0.26 -10.93
N VAL A 230 -5.33 0.31 -11.29
CA VAL A 230 -4.55 1.17 -10.39
C VAL A 230 -5.33 2.41 -10.00
N ALA A 231 -6.03 3.05 -10.95
CA ALA A 231 -6.87 4.23 -10.70
C ALA A 231 -7.96 3.99 -9.64
N GLN A 232 -8.57 2.79 -9.67
CA GLN A 232 -9.60 2.40 -8.71
C GLN A 232 -9.04 1.77 -7.44
N PHE A 233 -7.83 1.19 -7.51
CA PHE A 233 -7.21 0.56 -6.35
C PHE A 233 -6.51 1.60 -5.46
N ILE A 234 -5.82 2.59 -6.04
CA ILE A 234 -5.09 3.63 -5.30
C ILE A 234 -5.96 4.85 -5.07
N GLY A 235 -6.16 5.18 -3.79
CA GLY A 235 -6.94 6.33 -3.34
C GLY A 235 -8.20 5.94 -2.55
N SER A 236 -8.42 6.66 -1.46
CA SER A 236 -9.62 6.54 -0.63
C SER A 236 -10.20 7.95 -0.41
N PRO A 237 -11.37 8.21 -0.99
CA PRO A 237 -12.22 7.34 -1.81
C PRO A 237 -11.63 7.04 -3.20
N LYS A 238 -12.19 5.98 -3.83
CA LYS A 238 -11.79 5.56 -5.17
C LYS A 238 -12.09 6.65 -6.22
N MET A 239 -11.34 6.65 -7.33
CA MET A 239 -11.63 7.47 -8.50
C MET A 239 -13.03 7.15 -9.04
N ASN A 240 -13.81 8.18 -9.37
CA ASN A 240 -15.05 7.99 -10.10
C ASN A 240 -14.72 7.56 -11.52
N ILE A 241 -15.33 6.45 -11.96
CA ILE A 241 -15.19 5.95 -13.33
C ILE A 241 -16.56 6.06 -14.01
N ILE A 242 -16.58 6.76 -15.13
CA ILE A 242 -17.79 7.02 -15.92
C ILE A 242 -17.55 6.49 -17.32
N LYS A 243 -18.48 5.72 -17.87
CA LYS A 243 -18.39 5.28 -19.26
C LYS A 243 -18.45 6.50 -20.20
N PHE A 244 -17.51 6.59 -21.12
CA PHE A 244 -17.43 7.71 -22.05
C PHE A 244 -18.71 7.88 -22.87
N ARG A 245 -19.31 6.78 -23.30
CA ARG A 245 -20.58 6.77 -24.03
C ARG A 245 -21.73 7.42 -23.24
N ASP A 246 -21.80 7.14 -21.94
CA ASP A 246 -22.91 7.60 -21.11
C ASP A 246 -22.84 9.11 -20.90
N ILE A 247 -21.63 9.65 -20.63
CA ILE A 247 -21.44 11.09 -20.48
C ILE A 247 -21.57 11.82 -21.81
N TYR A 248 -21.01 11.28 -22.90
CA TYR A 248 -21.04 11.92 -24.20
C TYR A 248 -22.46 12.06 -24.78
N ASN A 249 -23.33 11.08 -24.56
CA ASN A 249 -24.71 11.06 -25.02
C ASN A 249 -25.68 11.73 -24.04
N SER A 250 -25.22 12.17 -22.87
CA SER A 250 -26.07 12.79 -21.88
C SER A 250 -26.56 14.17 -22.34
N SER A 251 -27.86 14.41 -22.19
CA SER A 251 -28.45 15.75 -22.40
C SER A 251 -28.16 16.70 -21.23
N ASN A 252 -27.67 16.19 -20.12
CA ASN A 252 -27.44 16.90 -18.86
C ASN A 252 -26.02 17.47 -18.71
N ILE A 253 -25.21 17.44 -19.76
CA ILE A 253 -23.88 18.06 -19.79
C ILE A 253 -23.93 19.43 -20.52
N ASP A 254 -23.06 20.34 -20.06
CA ASP A 254 -22.90 21.63 -20.71
C ASP A 254 -22.04 21.55 -21.98
N GLN A 255 -21.99 22.68 -22.72
CA GLN A 255 -21.27 22.74 -23.98
C GLN A 255 -19.73 22.67 -23.75
N GLU A 256 -19.21 23.27 -22.68
CA GLU A 256 -17.77 23.24 -22.35
C GLU A 256 -17.24 21.81 -22.22
N LEU A 257 -17.93 20.99 -21.42
CA LEU A 257 -17.55 19.58 -21.25
C LEU A 257 -17.72 18.79 -22.53
N ARG A 258 -18.80 19.06 -23.30
CA ARG A 258 -19.05 18.39 -24.57
C ARG A 258 -17.93 18.66 -25.57
N ASP A 259 -17.52 19.90 -25.75
CA ASP A 259 -16.46 20.30 -26.67
C ASP A 259 -15.10 19.70 -26.25
N PHE A 260 -14.83 19.68 -24.95
CA PHE A 260 -13.65 19.04 -24.41
C PHE A 260 -13.60 17.54 -24.72
N LEU A 261 -14.72 16.82 -24.56
CA LEU A 261 -14.82 15.39 -24.83
C LEU A 261 -14.73 15.06 -26.33
N LEU A 262 -15.24 15.93 -27.21
CA LEU A 262 -15.17 15.76 -28.67
C LEU A 262 -13.74 15.64 -29.21
N THR A 263 -12.77 16.25 -28.51
CA THR A 263 -11.35 16.18 -28.91
C THR A 263 -10.71 14.82 -28.65
N LYS A 264 -11.37 13.95 -27.86
CA LYS A 264 -10.79 12.69 -27.38
C LYS A 264 -11.18 11.50 -28.26
N LYS A 265 -10.20 10.67 -28.60
CA LYS A 265 -10.41 9.49 -29.46
C LYS A 265 -10.07 8.21 -28.69
N ARG A 266 -10.71 7.10 -29.05
CA ARG A 266 -10.50 5.75 -28.45
C ARG A 266 -10.78 5.65 -26.96
N VAL A 267 -11.55 6.58 -26.37
CA VAL A 267 -11.89 6.57 -24.96
C VAL A 267 -13.07 5.66 -24.71
N ALA A 268 -12.93 4.74 -23.78
CA ALA A 268 -14.01 3.90 -23.27
C ALA A 268 -14.55 4.40 -21.93
N ASN A 269 -13.66 4.86 -21.03
CA ASN A 269 -14.02 5.37 -19.72
C ASN A 269 -13.27 6.66 -19.42
N ILE A 270 -13.89 7.53 -18.63
CA ILE A 270 -13.22 8.66 -18.01
C ILE A 270 -13.13 8.43 -16.50
N GLY A 271 -12.03 8.88 -15.91
CA GLY A 271 -11.79 8.83 -14.49
C GLY A 271 -11.58 10.23 -13.92
N ILE A 272 -12.20 10.53 -12.79
CA ILE A 272 -11.97 11.77 -12.07
C ILE A 272 -11.98 11.54 -10.55
N ARG A 273 -10.98 12.09 -9.85
CA ARG A 273 -10.90 11.98 -8.40
C ARG A 273 -11.99 12.79 -7.73
N PRO A 274 -12.53 12.34 -6.57
CA PRO A 274 -13.59 13.03 -5.84
C PRO A 274 -13.27 14.49 -5.49
N GLU A 275 -12.01 14.82 -5.20
CA GLU A 275 -11.54 16.17 -4.88
C GLU A 275 -11.43 17.10 -6.08
N HIS A 276 -11.46 16.57 -7.30
CA HIS A 276 -11.43 17.34 -8.55
C HIS A 276 -12.82 17.63 -9.12
N ILE A 277 -13.85 17.34 -8.33
CA ILE A 277 -15.25 17.67 -8.65
C ILE A 277 -15.75 18.68 -7.63
N LYS A 278 -16.22 19.83 -8.12
CA LYS A 278 -16.82 20.88 -7.27
C LYS A 278 -18.33 20.88 -7.43
N ILE A 279 -19.04 21.02 -6.29
CA ILE A 279 -20.48 21.26 -6.29
C ILE A 279 -20.72 22.74 -6.54
N VAL A 280 -21.60 23.05 -7.49
CA VAL A 280 -22.07 24.41 -7.77
C VAL A 280 -23.57 24.46 -7.62
N MET A 281 -24.06 25.57 -7.04
CA MET A 281 -25.49 25.78 -6.81
C MET A 281 -26.21 26.15 -8.10
N ASN A 282 -27.55 26.02 -8.07
CA ASN A 282 -28.44 26.43 -9.18
C ASN A 282 -28.20 25.67 -10.49
N SER A 283 -27.78 24.42 -10.41
CA SER A 283 -27.52 23.56 -11.59
C SER A 283 -26.58 24.18 -12.65
N LYS A 284 -25.79 25.18 -12.26
CA LYS A 284 -24.68 25.71 -13.07
C LYS A 284 -23.50 24.80 -12.94
N GLY A 285 -23.07 24.12 -13.99
CA GLY A 285 -21.92 23.20 -13.97
C GLY A 285 -21.95 22.30 -15.18
N HIS A 286 -20.91 21.52 -15.33
CA HIS A 286 -20.75 20.60 -16.45
C HIS A 286 -21.82 19.50 -16.49
N VAL A 287 -22.30 19.06 -15.31
CA VAL A 287 -23.29 17.98 -15.17
C VAL A 287 -24.30 18.34 -14.10
N LYS A 288 -25.60 18.12 -14.38
CA LYS A 288 -26.67 18.25 -13.39
C LYS A 288 -26.79 16.95 -12.59
N ALA A 289 -27.00 17.09 -11.28
CA ALA A 289 -27.10 15.95 -10.37
C ALA A 289 -28.03 16.24 -9.19
N THR A 290 -28.45 15.19 -8.49
CA THR A 290 -29.24 15.28 -7.27
C THR A 290 -28.48 14.60 -6.13
N ILE A 291 -28.42 15.25 -4.95
CA ILE A 291 -27.74 14.69 -3.78
C ILE A 291 -28.54 13.49 -3.26
N ASP A 292 -27.87 12.36 -3.13
CA ASP A 292 -28.46 11.13 -2.60
C ASP A 292 -28.01 10.83 -1.17
N VAL A 293 -26.69 10.82 -0.90
CA VAL A 293 -26.13 10.52 0.44
C VAL A 293 -25.07 11.56 0.80
N ILE A 294 -25.02 11.90 2.08
CA ILE A 294 -23.99 12.77 2.66
C ILE A 294 -23.32 12.00 3.79
N GLU A 295 -22.01 11.80 3.68
CA GLU A 295 -21.17 11.14 4.68
C GLU A 295 -20.30 12.20 5.36
N TYR A 296 -20.60 12.54 6.60
CA TYR A 296 -19.81 13.50 7.38
C TYR A 296 -18.75 12.76 8.22
N LEU A 297 -17.46 12.99 7.93
CA LEU A 297 -16.34 12.34 8.58
C LEU A 297 -15.49 13.31 9.44
N GLY A 298 -16.06 14.42 9.85
CA GLY A 298 -15.35 15.44 10.63
C GLY A 298 -14.59 16.43 9.75
N ALA A 299 -13.36 16.16 9.39
CA ALA A 299 -12.54 17.04 8.54
C ALA A 299 -13.01 17.06 7.09
N ASP A 300 -13.54 15.96 6.59
CA ASP A 300 -14.02 15.79 5.22
C ASP A 300 -15.51 15.44 5.20
N THR A 301 -16.20 15.93 4.20
CA THR A 301 -17.58 15.51 3.86
C THR A 301 -17.56 14.87 2.48
N TYR A 302 -18.09 13.66 2.36
CA TYR A 302 -18.32 13.04 1.06
C TYR A 302 -19.79 13.16 0.68
N VAL A 303 -20.04 13.68 -0.53
CA VAL A 303 -21.37 13.80 -1.09
C VAL A 303 -21.47 12.83 -2.25
N ILE A 304 -22.40 11.89 -2.15
CA ILE A 304 -22.74 10.96 -3.21
C ILE A 304 -23.96 11.52 -3.91
N VAL A 305 -23.83 11.73 -5.21
CA VAL A 305 -24.89 12.31 -6.03
C VAL A 305 -25.30 11.32 -7.11
N ASN A 306 -26.58 11.36 -7.48
CA ASN A 306 -27.08 10.68 -8.66
C ASN A 306 -27.08 11.69 -9.82
N ALA A 307 -26.30 11.42 -10.85
CA ALA A 307 -26.19 12.22 -12.05
C ALA A 307 -26.91 11.55 -13.24
N ASP A 308 -28.13 11.12 -13.04
CA ASP A 308 -29.00 10.44 -14.02
C ASP A 308 -28.27 9.34 -14.81
N THR A 309 -27.85 9.65 -16.04
CA THR A 309 -27.20 8.68 -16.94
C THR A 309 -25.77 8.28 -16.52
N LEU A 310 -25.12 9.03 -15.62
CA LEU A 310 -23.73 8.77 -15.20
C LEU A 310 -23.64 7.87 -13.98
N GLY A 311 -24.78 7.61 -13.31
CA GLY A 311 -24.83 6.86 -12.06
C GLY A 311 -24.36 7.65 -10.84
N GLY A 312 -23.93 6.95 -9.81
CA GLY A 312 -23.45 7.53 -8.56
C GLY A 312 -22.06 8.15 -8.70
N VAL A 313 -21.95 9.46 -8.45
CA VAL A 313 -20.66 10.18 -8.42
C VAL A 313 -20.35 10.60 -6.98
N ARG A 314 -19.15 10.29 -6.50
CA ARG A 314 -18.67 10.68 -5.16
C ARG A 314 -17.80 11.92 -5.25
N ILE A 315 -18.08 12.90 -4.38
CA ILE A 315 -17.41 14.20 -4.34
C ILE A 315 -16.86 14.42 -2.95
N ARG A 316 -15.65 14.93 -2.84
CA ARG A 316 -15.08 15.38 -1.58
C ARG A 316 -15.30 16.88 -1.43
N CYS A 317 -15.93 17.27 -0.33
CA CYS A 317 -16.23 18.66 0.01
C CYS A 317 -15.60 19.03 1.34
N GLU A 318 -15.35 20.33 1.53
CA GLU A 318 -15.01 20.87 2.85
C GLU A 318 -16.23 20.79 3.79
N SER A 319 -15.97 20.56 5.07
CA SER A 319 -17.01 20.26 6.07
C SER A 319 -18.01 21.40 6.35
N ASN A 320 -17.75 22.61 5.84
CA ASN A 320 -18.51 23.83 6.19
C ASN A 320 -19.81 24.01 5.38
N ILE A 321 -20.09 23.17 4.41
CA ILE A 321 -21.25 23.33 3.53
C ILE A 321 -22.37 22.41 4.03
N LYS A 322 -23.53 23.00 4.35
CA LYS A 322 -24.73 22.24 4.66
C LYS A 322 -25.41 21.82 3.36
N PHE A 323 -25.41 20.53 3.12
CA PHE A 323 -26.13 19.92 2.01
C PHE A 323 -27.39 19.21 2.54
N GLU A 324 -28.42 19.11 1.70
CA GLU A 324 -29.63 18.36 2.00
C GLU A 324 -29.87 17.30 0.92
N ARG A 325 -30.34 16.13 1.34
CA ARG A 325 -30.72 15.06 0.42
C ARG A 325 -31.84 15.52 -0.51
N GLY A 326 -31.76 15.18 -1.78
CA GLY A 326 -32.72 15.61 -2.80
C GLY A 326 -32.44 16.98 -3.42
N LEU A 327 -31.44 17.72 -2.93
CA LEU A 327 -31.06 19.01 -3.50
C LEU A 327 -30.51 18.82 -4.91
N LYS A 328 -31.04 19.59 -5.87
CA LYS A 328 -30.52 19.62 -7.24
C LYS A 328 -29.33 20.57 -7.32
N ILE A 329 -28.24 20.09 -7.85
CA ILE A 329 -26.96 20.80 -7.94
C ILE A 329 -26.34 20.65 -9.32
N GLY A 330 -25.30 21.42 -9.59
CA GLY A 330 -24.40 21.21 -10.71
C GLY A 330 -23.05 20.63 -10.23
N LEU A 331 -22.40 19.86 -11.06
CA LEU A 331 -21.05 19.36 -10.87
C LEU A 331 -20.11 20.07 -11.83
N LYS A 332 -19.05 20.67 -11.32
CA LYS A 332 -18.00 21.25 -12.15
C LYS A 332 -16.73 20.39 -12.02
N PHE A 333 -16.32 19.77 -13.12
CA PHE A 333 -15.12 18.96 -13.22
C PHE A 333 -13.90 19.83 -13.47
N GLU A 334 -12.78 19.52 -12.84
CA GLU A 334 -11.49 20.08 -13.21
C GLU A 334 -10.97 19.32 -14.45
N LEU A 335 -11.19 19.90 -15.65
CA LEU A 335 -10.98 19.22 -16.92
C LEU A 335 -9.55 18.73 -17.12
N SER A 336 -8.55 19.47 -16.59
CA SER A 336 -7.14 19.10 -16.62
C SER A 336 -6.79 17.85 -15.80
N LYS A 337 -7.69 17.43 -14.89
CA LYS A 337 -7.53 16.29 -13.99
C LYS A 337 -8.36 15.07 -14.39
N ILE A 338 -8.98 15.12 -15.55
CA ILE A 338 -9.71 13.99 -16.10
C ILE A 338 -8.71 13.00 -16.73
N HIS A 339 -8.84 11.75 -16.34
CA HIS A 339 -8.12 10.64 -16.96
C HIS A 339 -9.00 9.96 -18.02
N PHE A 340 -8.36 9.52 -19.11
CA PHE A 340 -9.04 8.83 -20.21
C PHE A 340 -8.49 7.41 -20.31
N PHE A 341 -9.39 6.42 -20.34
CA PHE A 341 -9.02 5.01 -20.42
C PHE A 341 -9.64 4.42 -21.68
N ASP A 342 -8.87 3.59 -22.37
CA ASP A 342 -9.33 2.82 -23.53
C ASP A 342 -10.20 1.61 -23.13
N GLN A 343 -10.53 0.76 -24.11
CA GLN A 343 -11.32 -0.46 -23.88
C GLN A 343 -10.57 -1.50 -23.04
N GLU A 344 -9.25 -1.51 -23.07
CA GLU A 344 -8.39 -2.40 -22.29
C GLU A 344 -8.12 -1.84 -20.89
N GLY A 345 -8.61 -0.63 -20.62
CA GLY A 345 -8.43 0.07 -19.35
C GLY A 345 -7.08 0.77 -19.22
N ILE A 346 -6.33 0.94 -20.30
CA ILE A 346 -5.06 1.66 -20.32
C ILE A 346 -5.31 3.16 -20.32
N ASN A 347 -4.53 3.91 -19.53
CA ASN A 347 -4.62 5.36 -19.46
C ASN A 347 -4.00 6.01 -20.71
N LEU A 348 -4.78 6.83 -21.38
CA LEU A 348 -4.39 7.54 -22.61
C LEU A 348 -3.73 8.92 -22.34
N ASN A 349 -3.61 9.32 -21.11
CA ASN A 349 -2.99 10.61 -20.72
C ASN A 349 -1.47 10.49 -20.48
N LEU A 350 -0.90 9.29 -20.61
CA LEU A 350 0.52 8.98 -20.35
C LEU A 350 1.37 9.09 -21.60
#